data_181f61db115b66f9af6fba9fa0cf23a6
#
_entry.id   181f61db115b66f9af6fba9fa0cf23a6
#
_cell.length_a   1.000
_cell.length_b   1.000
_cell.length_c   1.000
_cell.angle_alpha   90.00
_cell.angle_beta   90.00
_cell.angle_gamma   90.00
#
_symmetry.space_group_name_H-M   'P 1'
#
loop_
_entity.id
_entity.type
_entity.pdbx_description
1 polymer ?
#
loop_
_entity_poly.entity_id
_entity_poly.type
_entity_poly.pdbx_seq_one_letter_code
_entity_poly.pdbx_strand_id
1 'polypeptide(L)'
;MVSRMGLVNDRFSRSLPFASGAIGALVLMLGMTACQKEEKAAAPNIRPVRTVTVEPSEAGETVSLTGEIKPRYEADIGFRVNGKILERPVDVGTQVKKGDLLARLDPQQYRQDFEVAKAEVAKADAEVTRSQAQEYRQRELLKNGHTTQVAYDQALKTFKTAQAQADAARAKQVQASENLGYTDLRADNDGVISAIGAEPGQVVSAGQMVVRLAQPGEREAVFNLAETTFKSPPKNPTVEVKLVSNPDIQTQGKVRYVSPQADPATRTFTVRISLPDAPPQMRLGANVIGSVTVNQGSSITIPGSALFQKDGKPAVWLVDKDGIVQLKPITVQRYQGDSVVIGDGLSRGDVVVTAGVQKLLPGQKVALMDASAAQ
;
A
#
# COMPACT_ATOMS: atom_id res chain seq x y z
N MET A 1 -40.75 -31.10 16.16
CA MET A 1 -41.55 -31.81 15.13
C MET A 1 -40.53 -32.63 14.34
N VAL A 2 -40.35 -33.91 14.73
CA VAL A 2 -41.00 -35.09 14.17
C VAL A 2 -40.57 -35.28 12.71
N SER A 3 -39.86 -36.29 12.20
CA SER A 3 -39.93 -37.73 12.49
C SER A 3 -38.88 -38.41 11.58
N ARG A 4 -38.02 -39.28 12.05
CA ARG A 4 -38.12 -40.74 12.04
C ARG A 4 -38.00 -41.43 10.66
N MET A 5 -37.05 -42.37 10.64
CA MET A 5 -37.19 -43.82 10.46
C MET A 5 -36.85 -44.28 9.04
N GLY A 6 -36.17 -45.38 8.77
CA GLY A 6 -35.86 -46.66 9.40
C GLY A 6 -34.93 -47.48 8.50
N LEU A 7 -34.06 -48.20 8.99
CA LEU A 7 -34.00 -49.62 9.27
C LEU A 7 -34.56 -50.59 8.20
N VAL A 8 -33.72 -51.55 7.83
CA VAL A 8 -33.95 -53.03 7.67
C VAL A 8 -32.79 -53.57 6.83
N ASN A 9 -31.80 -54.26 7.30
CA ASN A 9 -31.72 -55.66 7.74
C ASN A 9 -32.20 -56.63 6.67
N ASP A 10 -31.31 -57.47 6.09
CA ASP A 10 -31.46 -58.89 6.30
C ASP A 10 -30.25 -59.73 5.81
N ARG A 11 -29.96 -60.67 6.63
CA ARG A 11 -29.07 -61.80 6.50
C ARG A 11 -29.57 -62.76 5.39
N PHE A 12 -28.69 -63.50 4.79
CA PHE A 12 -28.90 -64.98 4.69
C PHE A 12 -27.58 -65.73 4.51
N SER A 13 -27.39 -66.66 5.39
CA SER A 13 -26.46 -67.73 5.57
C SER A 13 -26.85 -68.95 4.73
N ARG A 14 -25.85 -69.72 4.31
CA ARG A 14 -25.86 -71.26 4.36
C ARG A 14 -24.79 -71.78 3.42
N SER A 15 -23.79 -72.41 3.97
CA SER A 15 -23.55 -73.84 4.33
C SER A 15 -23.29 -74.78 3.16
N LEU A 16 -22.04 -75.21 3.13
CA LEU A 16 -21.44 -76.60 2.85
C LEU A 16 -22.41 -77.74 2.49
N PRO A 17 -22.01 -78.92 1.90
CA PRO A 17 -20.79 -79.67 2.23
C PRO A 17 -20.24 -80.66 1.14
N PHE A 18 -19.08 -81.26 1.44
CA PHE A 18 -18.62 -82.70 1.21
C PHE A 18 -18.73 -83.28 -0.20
N ALA A 19 -17.82 -84.09 -0.76
CA ALA A 19 -17.05 -85.25 -0.24
C ALA A 19 -16.09 -85.79 -1.30
N SER A 20 -14.99 -86.22 -0.86
CA SER A 20 -14.36 -87.56 -1.09
C SER A 20 -14.10 -88.07 -2.51
N GLY A 21 -12.88 -88.40 -2.75
CA GLY A 21 -12.46 -89.31 -3.79
C GLY A 21 -10.94 -89.54 -3.77
N ALA A 22 -10.55 -90.56 -3.00
CA ALA A 22 -9.19 -91.10 -2.87
C ALA A 22 -8.83 -92.06 -3.98
N ILE A 23 -7.52 -92.36 -4.09
CA ILE A 23 -6.90 -93.64 -4.61
C ILE A 23 -6.41 -93.61 -6.05
N GLY A 24 -5.12 -93.91 -6.18
CA GLY A 24 -4.42 -94.39 -7.37
C GLY A 24 -2.98 -93.89 -7.44
N ALA A 25 -2.15 -94.39 -6.68
CA ALA A 25 -1.07 -95.32 -6.64
C ALA A 25 -0.13 -95.26 -7.85
N LEU A 26 1.09 -94.98 -7.56
CA LEU A 26 2.35 -95.71 -7.75
C LEU A 26 2.95 -95.82 -9.17
N VAL A 27 4.25 -95.49 -9.22
CA VAL A 27 5.30 -96.00 -10.15
C VAL A 27 5.45 -95.24 -11.47
N LEU A 28 6.46 -94.35 -11.54
CA LEU A 28 7.64 -94.64 -12.40
C LEU A 28 8.77 -93.65 -12.00
N MET A 29 9.78 -94.17 -11.32
CA MET A 29 11.13 -93.60 -11.33
C MET A 29 11.70 -93.84 -12.73
N LEU A 30 12.28 -92.80 -13.35
CA LEU A 30 13.57 -92.82 -14.03
C LEU A 30 13.85 -91.41 -14.67
N GLY A 31 14.90 -90.81 -14.21
CA GLY A 31 15.89 -90.17 -15.05
C GLY A 31 15.45 -88.95 -15.87
N MET A 32 15.69 -87.73 -15.32
CA MET A 32 16.19 -86.65 -16.15
C MET A 32 17.10 -85.77 -15.31
N THR A 33 18.40 -85.85 -15.55
CA THR A 33 19.40 -84.90 -15.25
C THR A 33 18.99 -83.53 -15.84
N ALA A 34 18.43 -82.68 -15.04
CA ALA A 34 18.13 -81.30 -15.43
C ALA A 34 19.43 -80.51 -15.51
N CYS A 35 19.75 -80.05 -16.70
CA CYS A 35 20.69 -78.99 -16.95
C CYS A 35 20.33 -77.80 -16.06
N GLN A 36 21.17 -77.51 -15.09
CA GLN A 36 21.21 -76.22 -14.36
C GLN A 36 21.70 -75.18 -15.36
N LYS A 37 20.79 -74.49 -15.99
CA LYS A 37 21.10 -73.25 -16.76
C LYS A 37 21.53 -72.21 -15.74
N GLU A 38 22.82 -71.96 -15.69
CA GLU A 38 23.36 -70.74 -15.00
C GLU A 38 22.58 -69.58 -15.51
N GLU A 39 21.74 -69.02 -14.66
CA GLU A 39 21.10 -67.74 -14.88
C GLU A 39 22.22 -66.69 -14.86
N LYS A 40 22.72 -66.38 -16.07
CA LYS A 40 23.65 -65.20 -16.26
C LYS A 40 22.99 -64.04 -15.60
N ALA A 41 23.61 -63.54 -14.51
CA ALA A 41 23.23 -62.31 -13.86
C ALA A 41 22.99 -61.26 -14.95
N ALA A 42 21.75 -60.80 -15.07
CA ALA A 42 21.35 -59.78 -16.03
C ALA A 42 22.28 -58.58 -15.82
N ALA A 43 22.97 -58.19 -16.88
CA ALA A 43 23.80 -57.01 -16.86
C ALA A 43 23.00 -55.87 -16.23
N PRO A 44 23.59 -55.08 -15.34
CA PRO A 44 22.87 -54.00 -14.64
C PRO A 44 22.23 -53.09 -15.67
N ASN A 45 20.90 -53.00 -15.64
CA ASN A 45 20.12 -52.22 -16.58
C ASN A 45 20.39 -50.75 -16.29
N ILE A 46 21.45 -50.19 -16.90
CA ILE A 46 21.88 -48.80 -16.73
C ILE A 46 20.83 -47.93 -17.43
N ARG A 47 19.96 -47.30 -16.64
CA ARG A 47 18.92 -46.42 -17.15
C ARG A 47 19.46 -45.02 -17.41
N PRO A 48 19.17 -44.40 -18.56
CA PRO A 48 19.48 -43.00 -18.78
C PRO A 48 18.55 -42.14 -17.93
N VAL A 49 19.11 -41.15 -17.21
CA VAL A 49 18.39 -40.15 -16.42
C VAL A 49 18.85 -38.79 -16.80
N ARG A 50 17.92 -37.82 -16.80
CA ARG A 50 18.29 -36.38 -16.92
C ARG A 50 18.62 -35.86 -15.54
N THR A 51 19.66 -35.06 -15.47
CA THR A 51 20.14 -34.47 -14.22
C THR A 51 20.31 -32.97 -14.34
N VAL A 52 20.28 -32.32 -13.23
CA VAL A 52 20.67 -30.91 -13.07
C VAL A 52 21.66 -30.80 -11.92
N THR A 53 22.74 -30.04 -12.14
CA THR A 53 23.65 -29.69 -11.07
C THR A 53 23.06 -28.53 -10.27
N VAL A 54 23.00 -28.70 -8.96
CA VAL A 54 22.45 -27.72 -8.04
C VAL A 54 23.43 -26.56 -7.91
N GLU A 55 22.99 -25.39 -8.32
CA GLU A 55 23.69 -24.14 -8.05
C GLU A 55 22.80 -23.27 -7.14
N PRO A 56 23.39 -22.66 -6.09
CA PRO A 56 22.67 -21.68 -5.28
C PRO A 56 22.29 -20.49 -6.19
N SER A 57 21.02 -20.22 -6.30
CA SER A 57 20.50 -19.02 -6.94
C SER A 57 20.22 -17.97 -5.89
N GLU A 58 20.65 -16.75 -6.10
CA GLU A 58 20.21 -15.58 -5.36
C GLU A 58 18.79 -15.20 -5.81
N ALA A 59 17.91 -16.16 -5.90
CA ALA A 59 16.52 -15.91 -6.25
C ALA A 59 15.82 -15.15 -5.12
N GLY A 60 15.91 -13.83 -5.16
CA GLY A 60 15.12 -12.96 -4.32
C GLY A 60 13.63 -13.18 -4.60
N GLU A 61 12.82 -13.13 -3.57
CA GLU A 61 11.37 -13.07 -3.72
C GLU A 61 10.98 -11.66 -4.19
N THR A 62 10.42 -11.55 -5.38
CA THR A 62 9.88 -10.28 -5.86
C THR A 62 8.43 -10.16 -5.43
N VAL A 63 8.16 -9.23 -4.53
CA VAL A 63 6.82 -8.85 -4.14
C VAL A 63 6.40 -7.65 -4.96
N SER A 64 5.27 -7.76 -5.66
CA SER A 64 4.72 -6.68 -6.49
C SER A 64 3.35 -6.27 -5.97
N LEU A 65 3.11 -4.96 -5.90
CA LEU A 65 1.88 -4.36 -5.42
C LEU A 65 1.41 -3.28 -6.40
N THR A 66 0.10 -3.16 -6.56
CA THR A 66 -0.49 -2.05 -7.32
C THR A 66 -0.72 -0.86 -6.40
N GLY A 67 -0.43 0.33 -6.90
CA GLY A 67 -0.59 1.60 -6.21
C GLY A 67 -0.96 2.72 -7.15
N GLU A 68 -0.95 3.93 -6.64
CA GLU A 68 -1.35 5.15 -7.35
C GLU A 68 -0.31 6.25 -7.15
N ILE A 69 -0.06 7.05 -8.18
CA ILE A 69 0.78 8.25 -8.07
C ILE A 69 0.01 9.38 -7.43
N LYS A 70 0.53 9.89 -6.31
CA LYS A 70 -0.02 11.06 -5.59
C LYS A 70 1.01 12.17 -5.49
N PRO A 71 0.56 13.42 -5.31
CA PRO A 71 1.47 14.49 -4.96
C PRO A 71 1.97 14.28 -3.53
N ARG A 72 3.16 14.75 -3.25
CA ARG A 72 3.70 14.72 -1.88
C ARG A 72 2.90 15.60 -0.92
N TYR A 73 2.50 16.78 -1.40
CA TYR A 73 1.71 17.75 -0.65
C TYR A 73 0.43 18.07 -1.40
N GLU A 74 -0.68 17.89 -0.70
CA GLU A 74 -2.02 18.17 -1.19
C GLU A 74 -2.82 18.81 -0.05
N ALA A 75 -3.56 19.85 -0.37
CA ALA A 75 -4.36 20.58 0.60
C ALA A 75 -5.78 20.78 0.11
N ASP A 76 -6.74 20.56 0.99
CA ASP A 76 -8.13 20.94 0.79
C ASP A 76 -8.28 22.41 1.12
N ILE A 77 -8.69 23.23 0.13
CA ILE A 77 -8.85 24.67 0.26
C ILE A 77 -10.35 24.98 0.30
N GLY A 78 -10.74 25.72 1.32
CA GLY A 78 -12.12 26.14 1.56
C GLY A 78 -12.20 27.56 2.12
N PHE A 79 -13.39 28.12 2.08
CA PHE A 79 -13.64 29.45 2.64
C PHE A 79 -13.54 29.45 4.17
N ARG A 80 -13.12 30.60 4.74
CA ARG A 80 -13.10 30.82 6.19
C ARG A 80 -14.44 31.36 6.72
N VAL A 81 -15.33 31.72 5.82
CA VAL A 81 -16.68 32.26 6.10
C VAL A 81 -17.72 31.50 5.30
N ASN A 82 -18.97 31.52 5.75
CA ASN A 82 -20.09 30.86 5.07
C ASN A 82 -20.58 31.72 3.91
N GLY A 83 -21.17 31.12 2.88
CA GLY A 83 -21.82 31.89 1.82
C GLY A 83 -22.16 31.07 0.59
N LYS A 84 -22.82 31.72 -0.37
CA LYS A 84 -23.14 31.15 -1.67
C LYS A 84 -22.00 31.42 -2.63
N ILE A 85 -21.50 30.39 -3.31
CA ILE A 85 -20.47 30.55 -4.36
C ILE A 85 -21.11 31.26 -5.56
N LEU A 86 -20.54 32.39 -5.97
CA LEU A 86 -20.92 33.11 -7.18
C LEU A 86 -20.18 32.54 -8.40
N GLU A 87 -18.87 32.38 -8.28
CA GLU A 87 -18.02 31.94 -9.39
C GLU A 87 -16.86 31.08 -8.91
N ARG A 88 -16.41 30.18 -9.78
CA ARG A 88 -15.19 29.38 -9.61
C ARG A 88 -14.48 29.32 -10.96
N PRO A 89 -13.50 30.19 -11.20
CA PRO A 89 -12.81 30.32 -12.50
C PRO A 89 -11.81 29.19 -12.79
N VAL A 90 -11.65 28.21 -11.90
CA VAL A 90 -10.69 27.11 -12.02
C VAL A 90 -11.39 25.76 -12.14
N ASP A 91 -10.79 24.82 -12.90
CA ASP A 91 -11.25 23.46 -13.06
C ASP A 91 -10.14 22.45 -12.72
N VAL A 92 -10.50 21.14 -12.63
CA VAL A 92 -9.51 20.08 -12.43
C VAL A 92 -8.46 20.14 -13.54
N GLY A 93 -7.19 20.10 -13.16
CA GLY A 93 -6.05 20.24 -14.08
C GLY A 93 -5.59 21.67 -14.30
N THR A 94 -6.30 22.68 -13.83
CA THR A 94 -5.86 24.09 -13.91
C THR A 94 -4.62 24.29 -13.07
N GLN A 95 -3.58 24.88 -13.67
CA GLN A 95 -2.39 25.34 -12.96
C GLN A 95 -2.67 26.73 -12.38
N VAL A 96 -2.38 26.89 -11.12
CA VAL A 96 -2.58 28.16 -10.38
C VAL A 96 -1.29 28.59 -9.69
N LYS A 97 -1.13 29.89 -9.54
CA LYS A 97 -0.06 30.52 -8.77
C LYS A 97 -0.60 31.03 -7.44
N LYS A 98 0.29 31.20 -6.49
CA LYS A 98 -0.03 31.84 -5.22
C LYS A 98 -0.72 33.20 -5.44
N GLY A 99 -1.89 33.38 -4.83
CA GLY A 99 -2.71 34.60 -4.94
C GLY A 99 -3.80 34.53 -6.02
N ASP A 100 -3.77 33.54 -6.94
CA ASP A 100 -4.81 33.38 -7.97
C ASP A 100 -6.18 33.13 -7.32
N LEU A 101 -7.24 33.68 -7.93
CA LEU A 101 -8.62 33.49 -7.47
C LEU A 101 -9.08 32.06 -7.82
N LEU A 102 -9.48 31.30 -6.81
CA LEU A 102 -10.00 29.95 -6.97
C LEU A 102 -11.53 29.92 -7.01
N ALA A 103 -12.16 30.70 -6.11
CA ALA A 103 -13.61 30.84 -6.05
C ALA A 103 -13.97 32.15 -5.33
N ARG A 104 -15.20 32.60 -5.49
CA ARG A 104 -15.75 33.80 -4.83
C ARG A 104 -17.12 33.52 -4.29
N LEU A 105 -17.34 33.92 -3.02
CA LEU A 105 -18.68 33.97 -2.42
C LEU A 105 -19.39 35.28 -2.79
N ASP A 106 -20.73 35.29 -2.59
CA ASP A 106 -21.48 36.52 -2.61
C ASP A 106 -21.03 37.44 -1.45
N PRO A 107 -20.38 38.59 -1.75
CA PRO A 107 -19.81 39.46 -0.71
C PRO A 107 -20.83 40.45 -0.18
N GLN A 108 -22.08 40.45 -0.64
CA GLN A 108 -23.03 41.54 -0.36
C GLN A 108 -23.23 41.77 1.16
N GLN A 109 -23.48 40.72 1.91
CA GLN A 109 -23.67 40.80 3.36
C GLN A 109 -22.41 41.30 4.05
N TYR A 110 -21.24 40.74 3.74
CA TYR A 110 -19.95 41.12 4.34
C TYR A 110 -19.54 42.56 4.00
N ARG A 111 -19.90 43.03 2.81
CA ARG A 111 -19.69 44.44 2.40
C ARG A 111 -20.57 45.36 3.23
N GLN A 112 -21.82 45.03 3.46
CA GLN A 112 -22.71 45.78 4.33
C GLN A 112 -22.19 45.82 5.77
N ASP A 113 -21.76 44.71 6.32
CA ASP A 113 -21.19 44.60 7.66
C ASP A 113 -19.93 45.49 7.80
N PHE A 114 -19.07 45.52 6.78
CA PHE A 114 -17.91 46.38 6.76
C PHE A 114 -18.30 47.88 6.71
N GLU A 115 -19.28 48.29 5.89
CA GLU A 115 -19.73 49.68 5.84
C GLU A 115 -20.39 50.13 7.16
N VAL A 116 -21.12 49.24 7.85
CA VAL A 116 -21.68 49.51 9.19
C VAL A 116 -20.54 49.69 10.19
N ALA A 117 -19.55 48.80 10.21
CA ALA A 117 -18.40 48.94 11.12
C ALA A 117 -17.59 50.20 10.87
N LYS A 118 -17.43 50.61 9.61
CA LYS A 118 -16.76 51.85 9.21
C LYS A 118 -17.52 53.11 9.70
N ALA A 119 -18.85 53.09 9.60
CA ALA A 119 -19.68 54.15 10.12
C ALA A 119 -19.60 54.27 11.66
N GLU A 120 -19.49 53.11 12.38
CA GLU A 120 -19.28 53.07 13.83
C GLU A 120 -17.93 53.71 14.25
N VAL A 121 -16.85 53.44 13.49
CA VAL A 121 -15.56 54.12 13.70
C VAL A 121 -15.69 55.63 13.53
N ALA A 122 -16.33 56.10 12.45
CA ALA A 122 -16.51 57.53 12.22
C ALA A 122 -17.29 58.20 13.36
N LYS A 123 -18.34 57.57 13.89
CA LYS A 123 -19.08 58.03 15.06
C LYS A 123 -18.21 58.08 16.31
N ALA A 124 -17.43 57.03 16.59
CA ALA A 124 -16.55 56.96 17.75
C ALA A 124 -15.43 57.99 17.68
N ASP A 125 -14.85 58.23 16.52
CA ASP A 125 -13.81 59.25 16.30
C ASP A 125 -14.35 60.68 16.51
N ALA A 126 -15.60 60.96 16.10
CA ALA A 126 -16.27 62.22 16.39
C ALA A 126 -16.44 62.45 17.90
N GLU A 127 -16.78 61.39 18.65
CA GLU A 127 -16.91 61.47 20.12
C GLU A 127 -15.55 61.66 20.81
N VAL A 128 -14.48 61.01 20.31
CA VAL A 128 -13.09 61.27 20.75
C VAL A 128 -12.75 62.76 20.56
N THR A 129 -13.01 63.28 19.37
CA THR A 129 -12.73 64.70 19.07
C THR A 129 -13.48 65.65 20.01
N ARG A 130 -14.77 65.38 20.25
CA ARG A 130 -15.61 66.19 21.15
C ARG A 130 -15.10 66.10 22.59
N SER A 131 -14.83 64.92 23.10
CA SER A 131 -14.41 64.70 24.49
C SER A 131 -12.98 65.19 24.73
N GLN A 132 -12.08 65.09 23.77
CA GLN A 132 -10.74 65.65 23.81
C GLN A 132 -10.77 67.17 23.93
N ALA A 133 -11.62 67.88 23.12
CA ALA A 133 -11.78 69.29 23.20
C ALA A 133 -12.35 69.73 24.56
N GLN A 134 -13.25 68.93 25.16
CA GLN A 134 -13.80 69.18 26.49
C GLN A 134 -12.75 68.98 27.58
N GLU A 135 -11.95 67.90 27.53
CA GLU A 135 -10.83 67.65 28.45
C GLU A 135 -9.82 68.80 28.38
N TYR A 136 -9.44 69.19 27.15
CA TYR A 136 -8.51 70.31 26.97
C TYR A 136 -9.01 71.62 27.61
N ARG A 137 -10.28 72.03 27.43
CA ARG A 137 -10.90 73.17 28.05
C ARG A 137 -10.86 73.10 29.59
N GLN A 138 -11.22 71.98 30.16
CA GLN A 138 -11.22 71.74 31.62
C GLN A 138 -9.80 71.83 32.20
N ARG A 139 -8.82 71.28 31.50
CA ARG A 139 -7.41 71.33 31.89
C ARG A 139 -6.90 72.78 31.97
N GLU A 140 -7.22 73.63 30.97
CA GLU A 140 -6.81 75.04 30.96
C GLU A 140 -7.57 75.81 32.02
N LEU A 141 -8.85 75.58 32.26
CA LEU A 141 -9.60 76.22 33.35
C LEU A 141 -9.05 75.85 34.74
N LEU A 142 -8.63 74.60 34.92
CA LEU A 142 -8.04 74.11 36.17
C LEU A 142 -6.70 74.83 36.47
N LYS A 143 -5.84 74.99 35.47
CA LYS A 143 -4.59 75.69 35.58
C LYS A 143 -4.80 77.17 36.08
N ASN A 144 -5.90 77.72 35.65
CA ASN A 144 -6.23 79.13 36.01
C ASN A 144 -7.12 79.25 37.26
N GLY A 145 -7.40 78.15 37.97
CA GLY A 145 -8.22 78.13 39.18
C GLY A 145 -9.72 78.33 38.93
N HIS A 146 -10.20 78.22 37.70
CA HIS A 146 -11.59 78.48 37.30
C HIS A 146 -12.50 77.21 37.25
N THR A 147 -11.98 76.05 37.64
CA THR A 147 -12.74 74.80 37.76
C THR A 147 -12.20 73.91 38.89
N THR A 148 -12.89 72.80 39.19
CA THR A 148 -12.48 71.87 40.25
C THR A 148 -11.70 70.69 39.67
N GLN A 149 -10.86 70.06 40.50
CA GLN A 149 -10.14 68.86 40.13
C GLN A 149 -11.15 67.73 39.71
N VAL A 150 -12.27 67.59 40.39
CA VAL A 150 -13.31 66.64 40.08
C VAL A 150 -13.89 66.83 38.67
N ALA A 151 -14.13 68.08 38.26
CA ALA A 151 -14.64 68.37 36.92
C ALA A 151 -13.63 68.02 35.83
N TYR A 152 -12.33 68.30 36.05
CA TYR A 152 -11.25 67.84 35.15
C TYR A 152 -11.16 66.31 35.07
N ASP A 153 -11.12 65.67 36.24
CA ASP A 153 -11.03 64.17 36.29
C ASP A 153 -12.21 63.50 35.56
N GLN A 154 -13.42 64.05 35.66
CA GLN A 154 -14.58 63.61 34.92
C GLN A 154 -14.41 63.79 33.39
N ALA A 155 -13.89 64.94 32.95
CA ALA A 155 -13.63 65.20 31.53
C ALA A 155 -12.55 64.27 30.99
N LEU A 156 -11.47 64.02 31.75
CA LEU A 156 -10.39 63.08 31.42
C LEU A 156 -10.92 61.64 31.32
N LYS A 157 -11.76 61.22 32.28
CA LYS A 157 -12.40 59.91 32.25
C LYS A 157 -13.25 59.73 30.98
N THR A 158 -14.08 60.77 30.65
CA THR A 158 -14.93 60.74 29.45
C THR A 158 -14.09 60.63 28.18
N PHE A 159 -13.00 61.38 28.07
CA PHE A 159 -12.08 61.30 26.94
C PHE A 159 -11.44 59.92 26.82
N LYS A 160 -10.89 59.37 27.92
CA LYS A 160 -10.33 58.01 27.92
C LYS A 160 -11.34 56.94 27.54
N THR A 161 -12.59 57.08 28.00
CA THR A 161 -13.68 56.18 27.64
C THR A 161 -14.00 56.25 26.14
N ALA A 162 -14.09 57.47 25.58
CA ALA A 162 -14.31 57.67 24.15
C ALA A 162 -13.17 57.10 23.30
N GLN A 163 -11.92 57.25 23.75
CA GLN A 163 -10.76 56.68 23.10
C GLN A 163 -10.83 55.13 23.07
N ALA A 164 -11.13 54.50 24.22
CA ALA A 164 -11.30 53.04 24.28
C ALA A 164 -12.44 52.53 23.39
N GLN A 165 -13.54 53.32 23.27
CA GLN A 165 -14.66 52.99 22.37
C GLN A 165 -14.25 53.08 20.89
N ALA A 166 -13.43 54.10 20.51
CA ALA A 166 -12.92 54.25 19.16
C ALA A 166 -11.97 53.08 18.80
N ASP A 167 -11.12 52.67 19.73
CA ASP A 167 -10.22 51.52 19.52
C ASP A 167 -11.00 50.22 19.35
N ALA A 168 -12.06 50.03 20.15
CA ALA A 168 -12.94 48.86 19.98
C ALA A 168 -13.70 48.88 18.65
N ALA A 169 -14.18 50.07 18.19
CA ALA A 169 -14.83 50.20 16.88
C ALA A 169 -13.86 49.92 15.73
N ARG A 170 -12.61 50.40 15.81
CA ARG A 170 -11.56 50.09 14.82
C ARG A 170 -11.26 48.58 14.75
N ALA A 171 -11.18 47.90 15.90
CA ALA A 171 -10.97 46.46 15.93
C ALA A 171 -12.12 45.69 15.23
N LYS A 172 -13.37 46.12 15.44
CA LYS A 172 -14.54 45.54 14.73
C LYS A 172 -14.50 45.81 13.23
N GLN A 173 -14.05 47.00 12.80
CA GLN A 173 -13.89 47.33 11.39
C GLN A 173 -12.85 46.43 10.73
N VAL A 174 -11.71 46.15 11.39
CA VAL A 174 -10.67 45.25 10.90
C VAL A 174 -11.26 43.86 10.74
N GLN A 175 -11.98 43.35 11.73
CA GLN A 175 -12.62 42.06 11.65
C GLN A 175 -13.63 41.94 10.48
N ALA A 176 -14.45 42.96 10.26
CA ALA A 176 -15.40 42.99 9.15
C ALA A 176 -14.68 43.08 7.79
N SER A 177 -13.56 43.83 7.72
CA SER A 177 -12.71 43.85 6.52
C SER A 177 -12.07 42.50 6.20
N GLU A 178 -11.57 41.80 7.21
CA GLU A 178 -11.02 40.45 7.03
C GLU A 178 -12.09 39.48 6.55
N ASN A 179 -13.27 39.49 7.16
CA ASN A 179 -14.40 38.63 6.75
C ASN A 179 -14.81 38.90 5.28
N LEU A 180 -14.83 40.19 4.88
CA LEU A 180 -15.05 40.54 3.47
C LEU A 180 -13.93 40.01 2.58
N GLY A 181 -12.66 40.11 3.01
CA GLY A 181 -11.53 39.55 2.29
C GLY A 181 -11.62 38.02 2.13
N TYR A 182 -12.17 37.33 3.12
CA TYR A 182 -12.35 35.87 3.10
C TYR A 182 -13.46 35.40 2.14
N THR A 183 -14.21 36.32 1.53
CA THR A 183 -15.16 35.98 0.44
C THR A 183 -14.46 35.66 -0.87
N ASP A 184 -13.20 36.06 -1.07
CA ASP A 184 -12.34 35.65 -2.16
C ASP A 184 -11.47 34.47 -1.68
N LEU A 185 -11.66 33.30 -2.27
CA LEU A 185 -10.80 32.14 -2.03
C LEU A 185 -9.62 32.19 -3.00
N ARG A 186 -8.42 32.33 -2.46
CA ARG A 186 -7.19 32.42 -3.24
C ARG A 186 -6.23 31.29 -2.93
N ALA A 187 -5.41 30.94 -3.92
CA ALA A 187 -4.36 29.93 -3.75
C ALA A 187 -3.28 30.39 -2.78
N ASP A 188 -3.01 29.61 -1.75
CA ASP A 188 -1.93 29.89 -0.78
C ASP A 188 -0.54 29.57 -1.35
N ASN A 189 -0.46 28.65 -2.33
CA ASN A 189 0.76 28.18 -2.98
C ASN A 189 0.51 27.94 -4.47
N ASP A 190 1.61 27.86 -5.21
CA ASP A 190 1.55 27.37 -6.60
C ASP A 190 1.09 25.90 -6.61
N GLY A 191 0.35 25.50 -7.65
CA GLY A 191 -0.11 24.12 -7.74
C GLY A 191 -1.00 23.82 -8.93
N VAL A 192 -1.57 22.62 -8.89
CA VAL A 192 -2.56 22.13 -9.85
C VAL A 192 -3.81 21.72 -9.08
N ILE A 193 -4.98 22.12 -9.57
CA ILE A 193 -6.25 21.70 -8.98
C ILE A 193 -6.45 20.20 -9.28
N SER A 194 -6.47 19.38 -8.22
CA SER A 194 -6.62 17.91 -8.33
C SER A 194 -8.07 17.44 -8.17
N ALA A 195 -8.89 18.20 -7.43
CA ALA A 195 -10.31 17.88 -7.24
C ALA A 195 -11.13 19.15 -6.96
N ILE A 196 -12.43 19.04 -7.21
CA ILE A 196 -13.44 20.07 -6.92
C ILE A 196 -14.43 19.47 -5.93
N GLY A 197 -14.76 20.22 -4.87
CA GLY A 197 -15.68 19.81 -3.82
C GLY A 197 -16.97 20.63 -3.76
N ALA A 198 -17.02 21.79 -4.46
CA ALA A 198 -18.22 22.62 -4.50
C ALA A 198 -18.33 23.42 -5.81
N GLU A 199 -19.56 23.66 -6.23
CA GLU A 199 -19.89 24.27 -7.50
C GLU A 199 -20.50 25.68 -7.34
N PRO A 200 -20.39 26.55 -8.37
CA PRO A 200 -21.10 27.83 -8.38
C PRO A 200 -22.61 27.66 -8.15
N GLY A 201 -23.18 28.56 -7.35
CA GLY A 201 -24.58 28.49 -6.92
C GLY A 201 -24.82 27.70 -5.62
N GLN A 202 -23.86 26.88 -5.16
CA GLN A 202 -23.92 26.12 -3.91
C GLN A 202 -23.66 27.02 -2.71
N VAL A 203 -24.35 26.75 -1.58
CA VAL A 203 -24.06 27.36 -0.29
C VAL A 203 -23.07 26.45 0.44
N VAL A 204 -21.96 27.03 0.91
CA VAL A 204 -20.88 26.33 1.62
C VAL A 204 -20.69 26.87 3.03
N SER A 205 -20.22 26.01 3.90
CA SER A 205 -19.85 26.35 5.27
C SER A 205 -18.35 26.64 5.38
N ALA A 206 -17.95 27.40 6.38
CA ALA A 206 -16.54 27.61 6.68
C ALA A 206 -15.82 26.26 6.90
N GLY A 207 -14.65 26.09 6.26
CA GLY A 207 -13.85 24.88 6.33
C GLY A 207 -14.30 23.76 5.36
N GLN A 208 -15.42 23.93 4.65
CA GLN A 208 -15.82 22.97 3.61
C GLN A 208 -14.87 23.05 2.42
N MET A 209 -14.38 21.89 1.96
CA MET A 209 -13.53 21.82 0.77
C MET A 209 -14.26 22.38 -0.46
N VAL A 210 -13.65 23.31 -1.14
CA VAL A 210 -14.10 23.87 -2.44
C VAL A 210 -13.26 23.33 -3.57
N VAL A 211 -11.94 23.34 -3.39
CA VAL A 211 -10.98 22.78 -4.34
C VAL A 211 -9.86 22.09 -3.57
N ARG A 212 -9.23 21.10 -4.21
CA ARG A 212 -8.03 20.46 -3.72
C ARG A 212 -6.85 20.87 -4.56
N LEU A 213 -5.80 21.36 -3.92
CA LEU A 213 -4.59 21.87 -4.55
C LEU A 213 -3.44 20.87 -4.31
N ALA A 214 -2.94 20.29 -5.39
CA ALA A 214 -1.72 19.51 -5.41
C ALA A 214 -0.53 20.42 -5.70
N GLN A 215 0.44 20.49 -4.78
CA GLN A 215 1.63 21.31 -4.99
C GLN A 215 2.57 20.66 -6.02
N PRO A 216 3.23 21.44 -6.89
CA PRO A 216 4.23 20.93 -7.81
C PRO A 216 5.44 20.43 -7.03
N GLY A 217 6.10 19.39 -7.53
CA GLY A 217 7.30 18.86 -6.89
C GLY A 217 7.35 17.34 -6.90
N GLU A 218 7.87 16.78 -5.82
CA GLU A 218 8.04 15.34 -5.69
C GLU A 218 6.70 14.61 -5.73
N ARG A 219 6.66 13.56 -6.54
CA ARG A 219 5.55 12.61 -6.59
C ARG A 219 5.85 11.44 -5.68
N GLU A 220 4.81 10.83 -5.20
CA GLU A 220 4.88 9.62 -4.39
C GLU A 220 4.03 8.53 -5.02
N ALA A 221 4.53 7.30 -5.00
CA ALA A 221 3.71 6.13 -5.25
C ALA A 221 3.15 5.66 -3.90
N VAL A 222 1.84 5.54 -3.83
CA VAL A 222 1.11 5.13 -2.61
C VAL A 222 0.59 3.73 -2.80
N PHE A 223 0.99 2.83 -1.90
CA PHE A 223 0.60 1.43 -1.91
C PHE A 223 -0.10 1.07 -0.61
N ASN A 224 -1.04 0.14 -0.69
CA ASN A 224 -1.70 -0.43 0.48
C ASN A 224 -1.20 -1.87 0.66
N LEU A 225 -0.50 -2.10 1.77
CA LEU A 225 0.20 -3.33 2.08
C LEU A 225 -0.57 -4.12 3.14
N ALA A 226 -0.94 -5.37 2.84
CA ALA A 226 -1.52 -6.25 3.85
C ALA A 226 -0.46 -6.68 4.87
N GLU A 227 -0.85 -6.83 6.14
CA GLU A 227 0.06 -7.25 7.23
C GLU A 227 0.81 -8.56 6.93
N THR A 228 0.16 -9.46 6.19
CA THR A 228 0.72 -10.76 5.85
C THR A 228 1.76 -10.74 4.72
N THR A 229 1.91 -9.62 4.02
CA THR A 229 2.75 -9.54 2.81
C THR A 229 4.25 -9.69 3.14
N PHE A 230 4.70 -9.17 4.27
CA PHE A 230 6.09 -9.32 4.71
C PHE A 230 6.15 -9.87 6.13
N LYS A 231 6.75 -11.06 6.30
CA LYS A 231 7.12 -11.58 7.62
C LYS A 231 8.27 -10.80 8.25
N SER A 232 9.17 -10.28 7.40
CA SER A 232 10.31 -9.45 7.80
C SER A 232 10.52 -8.40 6.71
N PRO A 233 10.03 -7.16 6.88
CA PRO A 233 10.22 -6.12 5.88
C PRO A 233 11.71 -5.78 5.75
N PRO A 234 12.21 -5.63 4.51
CA PRO A 234 13.60 -5.21 4.28
C PRO A 234 13.82 -3.80 4.82
N LYS A 235 15.02 -3.55 5.36
CA LYS A 235 15.40 -2.22 5.81
C LYS A 235 15.74 -1.34 4.59
N ASN A 236 15.01 -0.23 4.40
CA ASN A 236 15.22 0.75 3.32
C ASN A 236 15.30 0.12 1.92
N PRO A 237 14.30 -0.63 1.47
CA PRO A 237 14.34 -1.24 0.15
C PRO A 237 14.27 -0.17 -0.94
N THR A 238 14.99 -0.40 -2.03
CA THR A 238 14.73 0.30 -3.29
C THR A 238 13.53 -0.38 -3.96
N VAL A 239 12.53 0.41 -4.33
CA VAL A 239 11.31 -0.06 -4.98
C VAL A 239 11.37 0.34 -6.45
N GLU A 240 11.27 -0.63 -7.33
CA GLU A 240 11.07 -0.37 -8.75
C GLU A 240 9.59 -0.07 -8.99
N VAL A 241 9.29 1.09 -9.57
CA VAL A 241 7.91 1.54 -9.83
C VAL A 241 7.69 1.65 -11.33
N LYS A 242 6.74 0.90 -11.86
CA LYS A 242 6.37 0.84 -13.28
C LYS A 242 4.95 1.32 -13.49
N LEU A 243 4.73 2.06 -14.59
CA LEU A 243 3.39 2.48 -14.99
C LEU A 243 2.59 1.27 -15.52
N VAL A 244 1.37 1.06 -15.03
CA VAL A 244 0.53 -0.08 -15.47
C VAL A 244 0.19 -0.01 -16.95
N SER A 245 -0.09 1.20 -17.48
CA SER A 245 -0.45 1.41 -18.89
C SER A 245 0.70 1.27 -19.87
N ASN A 246 1.96 1.42 -19.38
CA ASN A 246 3.18 1.23 -20.18
C ASN A 246 4.33 0.85 -19.24
N PRO A 247 4.63 -0.46 -19.09
CA PRO A 247 5.68 -0.96 -18.20
C PRO A 247 7.11 -0.51 -18.53
N ASP A 248 7.36 -0.01 -19.74
CA ASP A 248 8.66 0.55 -20.14
C ASP A 248 8.96 1.86 -19.40
N ILE A 249 7.89 2.54 -18.93
CA ILE A 249 8.02 3.75 -18.11
C ILE A 249 8.16 3.32 -16.66
N GLN A 250 9.41 3.37 -16.19
CA GLN A 250 9.76 2.93 -14.83
C GLN A 250 10.71 3.94 -14.17
N THR A 251 10.70 3.92 -12.85
CA THR A 251 11.60 4.69 -12.00
C THR A 251 11.90 3.94 -10.72
N GLN A 252 12.94 4.35 -10.02
CA GLN A 252 13.27 3.82 -8.70
C GLN A 252 12.83 4.80 -7.63
N GLY A 253 12.24 4.27 -6.56
CA GLY A 253 11.83 5.03 -5.41
C GLY A 253 12.35 4.46 -4.10
N LYS A 254 12.28 5.27 -3.04
CA LYS A 254 12.64 4.87 -1.67
C LYS A 254 11.45 4.99 -0.77
N VAL A 255 11.28 4.04 0.12
CA VAL A 255 10.24 4.09 1.15
C VAL A 255 10.50 5.29 2.04
N ARG A 256 9.56 6.26 2.06
CA ARG A 256 9.61 7.44 2.90
C ARG A 256 8.77 7.29 4.16
N TYR A 257 7.63 6.65 4.02
CA TYR A 257 6.65 6.56 5.10
C TYR A 257 5.92 5.22 5.04
N VAL A 258 5.76 4.62 6.20
CA VAL A 258 4.87 3.47 6.41
C VAL A 258 3.92 3.87 7.53
N SER A 259 2.62 3.74 7.31
CA SER A 259 1.63 4.05 8.34
C SER A 259 1.88 3.20 9.58
N PRO A 260 1.92 3.79 10.79
CA PRO A 260 2.08 3.03 12.03
C PRO A 260 0.82 2.24 12.42
N GLN A 261 -0.31 2.55 11.79
CA GLN A 261 -1.60 1.92 12.03
C GLN A 261 -2.20 1.46 10.72
N ALA A 262 -2.80 0.26 10.73
CA ALA A 262 -3.57 -0.22 9.60
C ALA A 262 -4.89 0.56 9.45
N ASP A 263 -5.30 0.79 8.23
CA ASP A 263 -6.63 1.31 7.92
C ASP A 263 -7.69 0.32 8.42
N PRO A 264 -8.65 0.75 9.24
CA PRO A 264 -9.63 -0.14 9.86
C PRO A 264 -10.60 -0.80 8.87
N ALA A 265 -10.84 -0.17 7.71
CA ALA A 265 -11.75 -0.68 6.69
C ALA A 265 -11.08 -1.74 5.80
N THR A 266 -9.85 -1.49 5.38
CA THR A 266 -9.11 -2.34 4.44
C THR A 266 -8.13 -3.29 5.12
N ARG A 267 -7.78 -3.05 6.39
CA ARG A 267 -6.75 -3.77 7.17
C ARG A 267 -5.38 -3.77 6.48
N THR A 268 -5.06 -2.67 5.81
CA THR A 268 -3.80 -2.49 5.11
C THR A 268 -3.02 -1.31 5.69
N PHE A 269 -1.69 -1.39 5.61
CA PHE A 269 -0.80 -0.30 5.94
C PHE A 269 -0.51 0.53 4.70
N THR A 270 -0.67 1.84 4.78
CA THR A 270 -0.30 2.73 3.68
C THR A 270 1.21 2.92 3.65
N VAL A 271 1.82 2.62 2.51
CA VAL A 271 3.25 2.83 2.24
C VAL A 271 3.39 3.91 1.18
N ARG A 272 4.20 4.93 1.46
CA ARG A 272 4.51 6.02 0.52
C ARG A 272 5.96 5.95 0.09
N ILE A 273 6.17 5.91 -1.20
CA ILE A 273 7.45 5.80 -1.85
C ILE A 273 7.74 7.09 -2.58
N SER A 274 8.79 7.79 -2.17
CA SER A 274 9.25 9.02 -2.83
C SER A 274 9.85 8.69 -4.20
N LEU A 275 9.44 9.44 -5.22
CA LEU A 275 9.87 9.32 -6.61
C LEU A 275 10.49 10.64 -7.08
N PRO A 276 11.74 10.95 -6.69
CA PRO A 276 12.37 12.23 -7.04
C PRO A 276 12.51 12.42 -8.55
N ASP A 277 12.77 11.35 -9.28
CA ASP A 277 13.00 11.33 -10.72
C ASP A 277 11.80 10.71 -11.48
N ALA A 278 10.57 10.97 -11.03
CA ALA A 278 9.38 10.43 -11.68
C ALA A 278 9.24 10.98 -13.12
N PRO A 279 9.19 10.13 -14.16
CA PRO A 279 8.96 10.55 -15.53
C PRO A 279 7.68 11.39 -15.69
N PRO A 280 7.61 12.37 -16.59
CA PRO A 280 6.42 13.21 -16.79
C PRO A 280 5.14 12.42 -17.09
N GLN A 281 5.28 11.23 -17.68
CA GLN A 281 4.17 10.34 -18.02
C GLN A 281 3.51 9.70 -16.78
N MET A 282 4.22 9.58 -15.65
CA MET A 282 3.65 9.17 -14.37
C MET A 282 2.83 10.31 -13.75
N ARG A 283 1.68 10.63 -14.36
CA ARG A 283 0.79 11.71 -13.92
C ARG A 283 0.14 11.38 -12.57
N LEU A 284 -0.32 12.42 -11.86
CA LEU A 284 -1.13 12.23 -10.65
C LEU A 284 -2.37 11.40 -10.98
N GLY A 285 -2.72 10.45 -10.11
CA GLY A 285 -3.82 9.50 -10.32
C GLY A 285 -3.47 8.30 -11.20
N ALA A 286 -2.25 8.22 -11.77
CA ALA A 286 -1.85 7.09 -12.58
C ALA A 286 -1.62 5.84 -11.72
N ASN A 287 -2.09 4.68 -12.21
CA ASN A 287 -1.85 3.39 -11.58
C ASN A 287 -0.44 2.89 -11.88
N VAL A 288 0.24 2.39 -10.85
CA VAL A 288 1.61 1.88 -10.90
C VAL A 288 1.73 0.53 -10.22
N ILE A 289 2.73 -0.24 -10.64
CA ILE A 289 3.17 -1.46 -9.95
C ILE A 289 4.49 -1.16 -9.28
N GLY A 290 4.55 -1.33 -7.97
CA GLY A 290 5.78 -1.27 -7.17
C GLY A 290 6.29 -2.67 -6.93
N SER A 291 7.55 -2.93 -7.25
CA SER A 291 8.20 -4.22 -7.07
C SER A 291 9.42 -4.09 -6.15
N VAL A 292 9.49 -4.98 -5.16
CA VAL A 292 10.62 -5.09 -4.24
C VAL A 292 11.16 -6.50 -4.30
N THR A 293 12.45 -6.63 -4.57
CA THR A 293 13.12 -7.93 -4.48
C THR A 293 13.71 -8.08 -3.07
N VAL A 294 13.20 -9.04 -2.33
CA VAL A 294 13.67 -9.39 -0.99
C VAL A 294 14.65 -10.56 -1.13
N ASN A 295 15.94 -10.29 -0.93
CA ASN A 295 16.93 -11.36 -0.91
C ASN A 295 16.76 -12.19 0.37
N GLN A 296 16.26 -13.39 0.25
CA GLN A 296 16.12 -14.35 1.37
C GLN A 296 17.37 -15.22 1.57
N GLY A 297 18.52 -14.78 1.12
CA GLY A 297 19.76 -15.57 1.09
C GLY A 297 19.86 -16.45 -0.16
N SER A 298 20.95 -17.21 -0.28
CA SER A 298 21.10 -18.17 -1.35
C SER A 298 20.11 -19.33 -1.17
N SER A 299 19.16 -19.46 -2.09
CA SER A 299 18.23 -20.58 -2.12
C SER A 299 18.57 -21.53 -3.26
N ILE A 300 18.33 -22.81 -3.04
CA ILE A 300 18.50 -23.83 -4.08
C ILE A 300 17.14 -24.03 -4.75
N THR A 301 17.09 -23.84 -6.06
CA THR A 301 15.88 -24.09 -6.85
C THR A 301 16.12 -25.30 -7.77
N ILE A 302 15.19 -26.25 -7.74
CA ILE A 302 15.19 -27.43 -8.62
C ILE A 302 13.89 -27.47 -9.43
N PRO A 303 13.88 -28.07 -10.62
CA PRO A 303 12.63 -28.33 -11.36
C PRO A 303 11.67 -29.19 -10.53
N GLY A 304 10.37 -28.89 -10.58
CA GLY A 304 9.35 -29.67 -9.87
C GLY A 304 9.32 -31.16 -10.26
N SER A 305 9.76 -31.47 -11.47
CA SER A 305 9.90 -32.85 -11.96
C SER A 305 10.97 -33.67 -11.23
N ALA A 306 11.89 -33.03 -10.51
CA ALA A 306 12.90 -33.70 -9.68
C ALA A 306 12.35 -34.15 -8.32
N LEU A 307 11.19 -33.61 -7.91
CA LEU A 307 10.60 -33.92 -6.62
C LEU A 307 10.03 -35.34 -6.60
N PHE A 308 10.47 -36.11 -5.62
CA PHE A 308 9.96 -37.43 -5.31
C PHE A 308 9.34 -37.41 -3.91
N GLN A 309 8.38 -38.30 -3.67
CA GLN A 309 7.77 -38.42 -2.36
C GLN A 309 7.94 -39.87 -1.85
N LYS A 310 8.55 -40.03 -0.68
CA LYS A 310 8.67 -41.31 0.01
C LYS A 310 7.99 -41.20 1.38
N ASP A 311 7.06 -42.07 1.64
CA ASP A 311 6.34 -42.14 2.92
C ASP A 311 5.69 -40.80 3.33
N GLY A 312 5.18 -40.05 2.34
CA GLY A 312 4.57 -38.72 2.57
C GLY A 312 5.58 -37.59 2.75
N LYS A 313 6.90 -37.84 2.69
CA LYS A 313 7.93 -36.82 2.84
C LYS A 313 8.60 -36.48 1.51
N PRO A 314 8.87 -35.20 1.23
CA PRO A 314 9.57 -34.81 0.01
C PRO A 314 11.03 -35.29 0.03
N ALA A 315 11.50 -35.79 -1.10
CA ALA A 315 12.87 -36.24 -1.29
C ALA A 315 13.29 -36.04 -2.75
N VAL A 316 14.59 -36.11 -3.01
CA VAL A 316 15.17 -36.08 -4.37
C VAL A 316 16.16 -37.22 -4.54
N TRP A 317 16.40 -37.63 -5.79
CA TRP A 317 17.44 -38.55 -6.14
C TRP A 317 18.74 -37.80 -6.45
N LEU A 318 19.78 -38.05 -5.65
CA LEU A 318 21.14 -37.56 -5.93
C LEU A 318 21.91 -38.64 -6.68
N VAL A 319 22.75 -38.20 -7.60
CA VAL A 319 23.68 -39.09 -8.31
C VAL A 319 25.09 -38.80 -7.78
N ASP A 320 25.78 -39.84 -7.33
CA ASP A 320 27.18 -39.73 -6.92
C ASP A 320 28.15 -39.77 -8.11
N LYS A 321 29.45 -39.66 -7.84
CA LYS A 321 30.51 -39.65 -8.86
C LYS A 321 30.62 -40.98 -9.60
N ASP A 322 30.12 -42.09 -9.04
CA ASP A 322 30.14 -43.43 -9.63
C ASP A 322 28.86 -43.73 -10.43
N GLY A 323 27.93 -42.78 -10.51
CA GLY A 323 26.66 -42.89 -11.21
C GLY A 323 25.62 -43.66 -10.41
N ILE A 324 25.73 -43.74 -9.09
CA ILE A 324 24.79 -44.44 -8.21
C ILE A 324 23.80 -43.47 -7.64
N VAL A 325 22.50 -43.81 -7.69
CA VAL A 325 21.44 -42.92 -7.14
C VAL A 325 21.17 -43.21 -5.68
N GLN A 326 21.07 -42.13 -4.90
CA GLN A 326 20.70 -42.16 -3.49
C GLN A 326 19.50 -41.25 -3.25
N LEU A 327 18.54 -41.72 -2.47
CA LEU A 327 17.39 -40.90 -2.10
C LEU A 327 17.73 -40.02 -0.88
N LYS A 328 17.65 -38.71 -1.05
CA LYS A 328 17.92 -37.74 0.00
C LYS A 328 16.65 -37.00 0.37
N PRO A 329 16.23 -37.02 1.65
CA PRO A 329 15.09 -36.22 2.10
C PRO A 329 15.47 -34.73 2.04
N ILE A 330 14.48 -33.89 1.69
CA ILE A 330 14.63 -32.45 1.57
C ILE A 330 13.50 -31.73 2.28
N THR A 331 13.72 -30.46 2.61
CA THR A 331 12.67 -29.59 3.10
C THR A 331 12.29 -28.60 2.01
N VAL A 332 11.03 -28.65 1.57
CA VAL A 332 10.49 -27.70 0.60
C VAL A 332 10.13 -26.41 1.33
N GLN A 333 10.70 -25.28 0.89
CA GLN A 333 10.38 -23.96 1.42
C GLN A 333 9.13 -23.42 0.73
N ARG A 334 9.06 -23.51 -0.61
CA ARG A 334 7.91 -23.07 -1.41
C ARG A 334 7.91 -23.70 -2.80
N TYR A 335 6.73 -23.70 -3.43
CA TYR A 335 6.54 -24.05 -4.84
C TYR A 335 6.45 -22.76 -5.67
N GLN A 336 7.13 -22.71 -6.82
CA GLN A 336 7.18 -21.54 -7.68
C GLN A 336 7.02 -21.96 -9.16
N GLY A 337 5.78 -21.93 -9.67
CA GLY A 337 5.47 -22.43 -11.01
C GLY A 337 5.96 -23.86 -11.20
N ASP A 338 6.81 -24.09 -12.20
CA ASP A 338 7.39 -25.42 -12.52
C ASP A 338 8.62 -25.77 -11.66
N SER A 339 8.98 -24.94 -10.68
CA SER A 339 10.17 -25.10 -9.85
C SER A 339 9.81 -25.20 -8.37
N VAL A 340 10.73 -25.77 -7.59
CA VAL A 340 10.61 -25.92 -6.14
C VAL A 340 11.84 -25.32 -5.47
N VAL A 341 11.59 -24.41 -4.53
CA VAL A 341 12.65 -23.80 -3.70
C VAL A 341 12.88 -24.69 -2.48
N ILE A 342 14.13 -25.11 -2.31
CA ILE A 342 14.56 -26.01 -1.23
C ILE A 342 15.12 -25.19 -0.08
N GLY A 343 14.60 -25.43 1.12
CA GLY A 343 15.08 -24.77 2.34
C GLY A 343 16.28 -25.49 2.95
N ASP A 344 16.29 -26.83 2.92
CA ASP A 344 17.36 -27.64 3.49
C ASP A 344 17.44 -29.01 2.83
N GLY A 345 18.62 -29.62 2.89
CA GLY A 345 18.84 -30.98 2.38
C GLY A 345 19.67 -31.06 1.09
N LEU A 346 19.97 -29.94 0.39
CA LEU A 346 20.83 -29.91 -0.78
C LEU A 346 22.04 -29.00 -0.58
N SER A 347 23.14 -29.31 -1.26
CA SER A 347 24.38 -28.55 -1.26
C SER A 347 24.76 -28.12 -2.67
N ARG A 348 25.58 -27.05 -2.78
CA ARG A 348 26.15 -26.63 -4.07
C ARG A 348 26.93 -27.78 -4.70
N GLY A 349 26.64 -28.08 -5.97
CA GLY A 349 27.30 -29.15 -6.73
C GLY A 349 26.64 -30.52 -6.63
N ASP A 350 25.58 -30.67 -5.81
CA ASP A 350 24.77 -31.91 -5.82
C ASP A 350 24.16 -32.11 -7.21
N VAL A 351 24.21 -33.34 -7.74
CA VAL A 351 23.59 -33.68 -9.02
C VAL A 351 22.26 -34.36 -8.77
N VAL A 352 21.16 -33.69 -9.14
CA VAL A 352 19.79 -34.10 -8.89
C VAL A 352 19.15 -34.67 -10.16
N VAL A 353 18.48 -35.79 -10.06
CA VAL A 353 17.72 -36.40 -11.19
C VAL A 353 16.43 -35.60 -11.41
N THR A 354 16.20 -35.17 -12.66
CA THR A 354 15.01 -34.39 -13.06
C THR A 354 14.01 -35.16 -13.89
N ALA A 355 14.41 -36.30 -14.48
CA ALA A 355 13.49 -37.17 -15.24
C ALA A 355 13.75 -38.62 -14.94
N GLY A 356 12.67 -39.42 -14.83
CA GLY A 356 12.74 -40.85 -14.53
C GLY A 356 12.65 -41.18 -13.04
N VAL A 357 12.43 -40.16 -12.16
CA VAL A 357 12.44 -40.28 -10.69
C VAL A 357 11.54 -41.36 -10.09
N GLN A 358 10.42 -41.67 -10.73
CA GLN A 358 9.41 -42.63 -10.21
C GLN A 358 9.82 -44.11 -10.32
N LYS A 359 10.85 -44.42 -11.12
CA LYS A 359 11.25 -45.81 -11.43
C LYS A 359 12.65 -46.16 -10.91
N LEU A 360 13.25 -45.30 -10.11
CA LEU A 360 14.58 -45.48 -9.53
C LEU A 360 14.50 -46.23 -8.21
N LEU A 361 15.51 -47.03 -7.95
CA LEU A 361 15.72 -47.75 -6.70
C LEU A 361 17.00 -47.24 -6.02
N PRO A 362 17.05 -47.18 -4.68
CA PRO A 362 18.27 -46.81 -3.97
C PRO A 362 19.45 -47.72 -4.32
N GLY A 363 20.61 -47.17 -4.62
CA GLY A 363 21.81 -47.90 -5.00
C GLY A 363 21.85 -48.33 -6.49
N GLN A 364 20.87 -47.96 -7.31
CA GLN A 364 20.85 -48.29 -8.74
C GLN A 364 21.90 -47.42 -9.50
N LYS A 365 22.61 -48.05 -10.44
CA LYS A 365 23.52 -47.36 -11.35
C LYS A 365 22.75 -46.77 -12.53
N VAL A 366 22.99 -45.50 -12.86
CA VAL A 366 22.34 -44.72 -13.92
C VAL A 366 23.34 -44.17 -14.91
N ALA A 367 22.93 -43.91 -16.13
CA ALA A 367 23.72 -43.17 -17.12
C ALA A 367 23.23 -41.71 -17.13
N LEU A 368 24.14 -40.79 -16.94
CA LEU A 368 23.85 -39.33 -16.95
C LEU A 368 23.58 -38.90 -18.40
N MET A 369 22.47 -38.19 -18.60
CA MET A 369 22.20 -37.44 -19.82
C MET A 369 22.11 -35.96 -19.42
N ASP A 370 23.06 -35.15 -19.90
CA ASP A 370 23.05 -33.73 -19.66
C ASP A 370 21.80 -33.06 -20.25
N ALA A 371 21.20 -32.17 -19.49
CA ALA A 371 19.97 -31.45 -19.87
C ALA A 371 20.17 -30.49 -21.06
N SER A 372 21.42 -30.24 -21.49
CA SER A 372 21.76 -29.24 -22.53
C SER A 372 21.59 -29.74 -24.00
N ALA A 373 21.14 -30.98 -24.20
CA ALA A 373 21.07 -31.58 -25.56
C ALA A 373 19.67 -31.66 -26.17
N ALA A 374 18.72 -30.83 -25.68
CA ALA A 374 17.37 -30.79 -26.26
C ALA A 374 16.83 -29.37 -26.28
N GLN A 375 17.30 -28.56 -27.21
CA GLN A 375 16.56 -27.44 -27.82
C GLN A 375 16.16 -27.81 -29.23
#